data_36a36dc76469ca4ddb7b933f8d701280
#
_entry.id   36a36dc76469ca4ddb7b933f8d701280
#
_cell.length_a   1.000
_cell.length_b   1.000
_cell.length_c   1.000
_cell.angle_alpha   90.00
_cell.angle_beta   90.00
_cell.angle_gamma   90.00
#
_symmetry.space_group_name_H-M   'P 1'
#
loop_
_entity.id
_entity.type
_entity.pdbx_description
1 polymer ?
#
loop_
_entity_poly.entity_id
_entity_poly.type
_entity_poly.pdbx_seq_one_letter_code
_entity_poly.pdbx_strand_id
1 'polypeptide(L)'
;MAQRILIAMDDSENAFRSVELVAKSFSADNTVVLYNVLLDTAALCNMESPELIPLFKSQQTSFCALEDKKRELVTAAMKRAKELLVSAGFSERKVEIKVENKNKGVARDILAEAENGYDIIVMGRRGISGLKEFFLGSISQKVFTGARDISVLIAN
;
A
#
# COMPACT_ATOMS: atom_id res chain seq x y z
N MET A 1 8.52 -22.39 10.95
CA MET A 1 7.07 -22.14 10.87
C MET A 1 6.79 -21.08 9.82
N ALA A 2 5.76 -21.29 9.04
CA ALA A 2 5.36 -20.28 8.05
C ALA A 2 4.82 -19.02 8.73
N GLN A 3 5.29 -17.87 8.28
CA GLN A 3 4.88 -16.56 8.77
C GLN A 3 3.84 -15.94 7.83
N ARG A 4 3.06 -15.02 8.36
CA ARG A 4 2.15 -14.20 7.57
C ARG A 4 2.70 -12.77 7.49
N ILE A 5 3.06 -12.35 6.29
CA ILE A 5 3.77 -11.11 6.00
C ILE A 5 2.82 -10.11 5.38
N LEU A 6 2.74 -8.92 5.97
CA LEU A 6 2.01 -7.77 5.42
C LEU A 6 2.99 -6.83 4.73
N ILE A 7 2.89 -6.68 3.41
CA ILE A 7 3.66 -5.69 2.67
C ILE A 7 2.77 -4.49 2.38
N ALA A 8 3.04 -3.38 3.03
CA ALA A 8 2.36 -2.12 2.77
C ALA A 8 2.96 -1.44 1.53
N MET A 9 2.16 -1.29 0.49
CA MET A 9 2.60 -0.81 -0.81
C MET A 9 1.84 0.43 -1.29
N ASP A 10 2.52 1.23 -2.06
CA ASP A 10 1.99 2.16 -3.04
C ASP A 10 2.60 1.84 -4.43
N ASP A 11 2.53 2.72 -5.40
CA ASP A 11 3.14 2.57 -6.72
C ASP A 11 4.60 3.05 -6.78
N SER A 12 5.23 3.33 -5.64
CA SER A 12 6.61 3.81 -5.57
C SER A 12 7.64 2.71 -5.77
N GLU A 13 8.82 3.08 -6.26
CA GLU A 13 9.98 2.19 -6.36
C GLU A 13 10.41 1.65 -4.98
N ASN A 14 10.32 2.46 -3.93
CA ASN A 14 10.67 2.04 -2.58
C ASN A 14 9.71 0.97 -2.04
N ALA A 15 8.42 1.06 -2.35
CA ALA A 15 7.46 0.02 -2.01
C ALA A 15 7.78 -1.28 -2.76
N PHE A 16 8.17 -1.19 -4.02
CA PHE A 16 8.56 -2.36 -4.81
C PHE A 16 9.82 -3.05 -4.27
N ARG A 17 10.78 -2.30 -3.74
CA ARG A 17 11.96 -2.85 -3.04
C ARG A 17 11.59 -3.71 -1.83
N SER A 18 10.50 -3.39 -1.16
CA SER A 18 9.96 -4.22 -0.07
C SER A 18 9.60 -5.61 -0.56
N VAL A 19 8.99 -5.69 -1.73
CA VAL A 19 8.62 -6.97 -2.38
C VAL A 19 9.87 -7.76 -2.77
N GLU A 20 10.86 -7.10 -3.37
CA GLU A 20 12.14 -7.72 -3.73
C GLU A 20 12.88 -8.26 -2.49
N LEU A 21 12.85 -7.51 -1.39
CA LEU A 21 13.45 -7.94 -0.13
C LEU A 21 12.79 -9.19 0.41
N VAL A 22 11.46 -9.24 0.40
CA VAL A 22 10.70 -10.42 0.84
C VAL A 22 11.01 -11.61 -0.08
N ALA A 23 11.03 -11.41 -1.39
CA ALA A 23 11.34 -12.44 -2.37
C ALA A 23 12.73 -13.07 -2.17
N LYS A 24 13.71 -12.27 -1.74
CA LYS A 24 15.10 -12.73 -1.52
C LYS A 24 15.34 -13.32 -0.15
N SER A 25 14.68 -12.83 0.88
CA SER A 25 15.08 -13.07 2.27
C SER A 25 14.14 -13.98 3.04
N PHE A 26 12.93 -14.21 2.54
CA PHE A 26 11.94 -15.02 3.21
C PHE A 26 11.65 -16.33 2.47
N SER A 27 11.34 -17.37 3.23
CA SER A 27 10.94 -18.66 2.67
C SER A 27 9.63 -18.53 1.87
N ALA A 28 9.57 -19.22 0.75
CA ALA A 28 8.38 -19.31 -0.09
C ALA A 28 7.18 -20.01 0.58
N ASP A 29 7.41 -20.64 1.73
CA ASP A 29 6.34 -21.24 2.55
C ASP A 29 5.47 -20.20 3.27
N ASN A 30 5.96 -18.97 3.37
CA ASN A 30 5.23 -17.89 4.00
C ASN A 30 4.01 -17.44 3.17
N THR A 31 3.02 -16.88 3.86
CA THR A 31 1.89 -16.19 3.22
C THR A 31 2.18 -14.69 3.16
N VAL A 32 1.96 -14.08 2.02
CA VAL A 32 2.20 -12.66 1.80
C VAL A 32 0.91 -11.97 1.41
N VAL A 33 0.59 -10.87 2.07
CA VAL A 33 -0.50 -9.99 1.70
C VAL A 33 0.09 -8.65 1.24
N LEU A 34 -0.13 -8.34 -0.02
CA LEU A 34 0.18 -7.04 -0.61
C LEU A 34 -0.99 -6.10 -0.30
N TYR A 35 -0.74 -5.10 0.53
CA TYR A 35 -1.78 -4.24 1.09
C TYR A 35 -1.61 -2.80 0.65
N ASN A 36 -2.68 -2.19 0.18
CA ASN A 36 -2.73 -0.77 -0.17
C ASN A 36 -4.01 -0.12 0.38
N VAL A 37 -3.86 1.12 0.82
CA VAL A 37 -4.96 1.99 1.27
C VAL A 37 -5.15 3.10 0.25
N LEU A 38 -6.31 3.12 -0.41
CA LEU A 38 -6.71 4.12 -1.38
C LEU A 38 -7.63 5.18 -0.78
N LEU A 39 -7.53 6.40 -1.27
CA LEU A 39 -8.48 7.44 -0.95
C LEU A 39 -9.86 7.07 -1.50
N ASP A 40 -10.89 7.12 -0.65
CA ASP A 40 -12.27 6.95 -1.09
C ASP A 40 -12.78 8.26 -1.71
N THR A 41 -12.90 8.26 -3.02
CA THR A 41 -13.34 9.41 -3.81
C THR A 41 -14.77 9.26 -4.33
N ALA A 42 -15.42 8.15 -4.05
CA ALA A 42 -16.74 7.85 -4.62
C ALA A 42 -17.79 8.92 -4.29
N ALA A 43 -17.83 9.37 -3.05
CA ALA A 43 -18.77 10.41 -2.62
C ALA A 43 -18.53 11.72 -3.36
N LEU A 44 -17.26 12.15 -3.50
CA LEU A 44 -16.92 13.39 -4.19
C LEU A 44 -17.12 13.28 -5.70
N CYS A 45 -16.71 12.17 -6.31
CA CYS A 45 -16.74 12.01 -7.76
C CYS A 45 -18.14 11.70 -8.31
N ASN A 46 -19.01 11.16 -7.50
CA ASN A 46 -20.42 10.90 -7.87
C ASN A 46 -21.38 12.02 -7.44
N MET A 47 -20.84 13.10 -6.85
CA MET A 47 -21.68 14.23 -6.44
C MET A 47 -22.14 15.02 -7.65
N GLU A 48 -23.42 14.96 -7.93
CA GLU A 48 -24.09 15.79 -8.92
C GLU A 48 -24.95 16.82 -8.17
N SER A 49 -24.60 18.09 -8.32
CA SER A 49 -25.42 19.19 -7.80
C SER A 49 -25.59 20.25 -8.89
N PRO A 50 -26.82 20.67 -9.18
CA PRO A 50 -27.08 21.74 -10.13
C PRO A 50 -26.54 23.10 -9.67
N GLU A 51 -26.19 23.22 -8.39
CA GLU A 51 -25.62 24.43 -7.80
C GLU A 51 -24.10 24.51 -7.93
N LEU A 52 -23.45 23.45 -8.43
CA LEU A 52 -22.01 23.47 -8.66
C LEU A 52 -21.65 24.46 -9.77
N ILE A 53 -20.88 25.48 -9.40
CA ILE A 53 -20.32 26.41 -10.38
C ILE A 53 -19.40 25.67 -11.37
N PRO A 54 -19.34 26.09 -12.65
CA PRO A 54 -18.58 25.40 -13.68
C PRO A 54 -17.11 25.18 -13.33
N LEU A 55 -16.48 26.11 -12.62
CA LEU A 55 -15.09 25.99 -12.16
C LEU A 55 -14.90 24.81 -11.20
N PHE A 56 -15.80 24.65 -10.23
CA PHE A 56 -15.75 23.55 -9.27
C PHE A 56 -15.96 22.20 -9.97
N LYS A 57 -16.88 22.14 -10.92
CA LYS A 57 -17.14 20.94 -11.70
C LYS A 57 -15.92 20.52 -12.54
N SER A 58 -15.22 21.49 -13.12
CA SER A 58 -13.97 21.24 -13.85
C SER A 58 -12.86 20.69 -12.94
N GLN A 59 -12.69 21.28 -11.75
CA GLN A 59 -11.73 20.80 -10.75
C GLN A 59 -12.06 19.40 -10.24
N GLN A 60 -13.35 19.13 -9.98
CA GLN A 60 -13.83 17.80 -9.60
C GLN A 60 -13.48 16.75 -10.67
N THR A 61 -13.76 17.04 -11.94
CA THR A 61 -13.45 16.13 -13.05
C THR A 61 -11.96 15.85 -13.14
N SER A 62 -11.12 16.87 -13.05
CA SER A 62 -9.66 16.73 -13.09
C SER A 62 -9.12 15.92 -11.91
N PHE A 63 -9.62 16.19 -10.71
CA PHE A 63 -9.26 15.45 -9.51
C PHE A 63 -9.64 13.96 -9.62
N CYS A 64 -10.86 13.67 -10.04
CA CYS A 64 -11.34 12.30 -10.19
C CYS A 64 -10.57 11.52 -11.26
N ALA A 65 -10.20 12.17 -12.36
CA ALA A 65 -9.37 11.55 -13.38
C ALA A 65 -7.96 11.20 -12.86
N LEU A 66 -7.36 12.07 -12.04
CA LEU A 66 -6.08 11.80 -11.39
C LEU A 66 -6.15 10.63 -10.40
N GLU A 67 -7.20 10.59 -9.60
CA GLU A 67 -7.40 9.49 -8.62
C GLU A 67 -7.68 8.16 -9.32
N ASP A 68 -8.43 8.15 -10.41
CA ASP A 68 -8.64 6.96 -11.22
C ASP A 68 -7.33 6.46 -11.83
N LYS A 69 -6.49 7.37 -12.34
CA LYS A 69 -5.16 7.04 -12.85
C LYS A 69 -4.25 6.47 -11.78
N LYS A 70 -4.25 7.06 -10.59
CA LYS A 70 -3.50 6.55 -9.44
C LYS A 70 -3.95 5.15 -9.05
N ARG A 71 -5.25 4.90 -9.04
CA ARG A 71 -5.83 3.58 -8.76
C ARG A 71 -5.36 2.53 -9.79
N GLU A 72 -5.33 2.88 -11.07
CA GLU A 72 -4.78 2.02 -12.12
C GLU A 72 -3.29 1.70 -11.90
N LEU A 73 -2.47 2.70 -11.57
CA LEU A 73 -1.05 2.53 -11.30
C LEU A 73 -0.79 1.62 -10.10
N VAL A 74 -1.55 1.79 -9.02
CA VAL A 74 -1.46 0.93 -7.84
C VAL A 74 -1.87 -0.49 -8.16
N THR A 75 -2.96 -0.69 -8.90
CA THR A 75 -3.43 -2.01 -9.32
C THR A 75 -2.37 -2.73 -10.16
N ALA A 76 -1.74 -2.02 -11.11
CA ALA A 76 -0.66 -2.57 -11.92
C ALA A 76 0.59 -2.90 -11.08
N ALA A 77 0.95 -2.05 -10.13
CA ALA A 77 2.07 -2.28 -9.23
C ALA A 77 1.84 -3.51 -8.32
N MET A 78 0.65 -3.67 -7.80
CA MET A 78 0.27 -4.82 -6.97
C MET A 78 0.33 -6.14 -7.76
N LYS A 79 -0.16 -6.13 -8.99
CA LYS A 79 -0.09 -7.29 -9.89
C LYS A 79 1.36 -7.67 -10.20
N ARG A 80 2.19 -6.69 -10.57
CA ARG A 80 3.62 -6.88 -10.82
C ARG A 80 4.35 -7.43 -9.58
N ALA A 81 4.02 -6.93 -8.40
CA ALA A 81 4.58 -7.40 -7.15
C ALA A 81 4.22 -8.87 -6.89
N LYS A 82 2.97 -9.26 -7.12
CA LYS A 82 2.53 -10.65 -7.02
C LYS A 82 3.28 -11.55 -7.99
N GLU A 83 3.41 -11.15 -9.24
CA GLU A 83 4.16 -11.88 -10.27
C GLU A 83 5.63 -12.08 -9.87
N LEU A 84 6.26 -11.07 -9.27
CA LEU A 84 7.63 -11.18 -8.76
C LEU A 84 7.75 -12.23 -7.66
N LEU A 85 6.87 -12.21 -6.68
CA LEU A 85 6.87 -13.20 -5.58
C LEU A 85 6.63 -14.62 -6.09
N VAL A 86 5.68 -14.80 -7.01
CA VAL A 86 5.40 -16.10 -7.62
C VAL A 86 6.62 -16.59 -8.41
N SER A 87 7.29 -15.71 -9.17
CA SER A 87 8.52 -16.04 -9.89
C SER A 87 9.67 -16.41 -8.95
N ALA A 88 9.67 -15.88 -7.72
CA ALA A 88 10.64 -16.23 -6.68
C ALA A 88 10.31 -17.54 -5.94
N GLY A 89 9.22 -18.21 -6.30
CA GLY A 89 8.84 -19.52 -5.76
C GLY A 89 7.67 -19.53 -4.79
N PHE A 90 7.10 -18.36 -4.45
CA PHE A 90 5.90 -18.32 -3.62
C PHE A 90 4.69 -18.91 -4.36
N SER A 91 3.87 -19.67 -3.66
CA SER A 91 2.63 -20.16 -4.24
C SER A 91 1.67 -19.01 -4.51
N GLU A 92 1.08 -18.99 -5.70
CA GLU A 92 0.09 -17.98 -6.08
C GLU A 92 -1.07 -17.86 -5.06
N ARG A 93 -1.46 -18.99 -4.46
CA ARG A 93 -2.52 -19.05 -3.44
C ARG A 93 -2.11 -18.44 -2.10
N LYS A 94 -0.81 -18.28 -1.87
CA LYS A 94 -0.25 -17.68 -0.65
C LYS A 94 0.13 -16.21 -0.83
N VAL A 95 -0.08 -15.64 -2.01
CA VAL A 95 0.13 -14.22 -2.28
C VAL A 95 -1.20 -13.56 -2.59
N GLU A 96 -1.69 -12.81 -1.63
CA GLU A 96 -2.96 -12.07 -1.73
C GLU A 96 -2.72 -10.60 -2.06
N ILE A 97 -3.64 -10.02 -2.81
CA ILE A 97 -3.71 -8.57 -3.03
C ILE A 97 -4.94 -8.05 -2.29
N LYS A 98 -4.72 -7.08 -1.40
CA LYS A 98 -5.79 -6.44 -0.63
C LYS A 98 -5.70 -4.94 -0.78
N VAL A 99 -6.70 -4.35 -1.39
CA VAL A 99 -6.83 -2.90 -1.58
C VAL A 99 -8.07 -2.43 -0.85
N GLU A 100 -7.91 -1.50 0.06
CA GLU A 100 -9.01 -0.97 0.87
C GLU A 100 -9.08 0.55 0.76
N ASN A 101 -10.28 1.08 0.92
CA ASN A 101 -10.48 2.52 1.01
C ASN A 101 -10.01 3.05 2.38
N LYS A 102 -9.39 4.22 2.35
CA LYS A 102 -8.92 4.89 3.56
C LYS A 102 -10.06 5.15 4.53
N ASN A 103 -9.89 4.67 5.75
CA ASN A 103 -10.86 4.84 6.83
C ASN A 103 -10.40 5.91 7.83
N LYS A 104 -9.33 5.61 8.59
CA LYS A 104 -8.81 6.51 9.66
C LYS A 104 -7.52 7.22 9.26
N GLY A 105 -6.89 6.78 8.20
CA GLY A 105 -5.62 7.26 7.70
C GLY A 105 -4.71 6.09 7.32
N VAL A 106 -3.85 6.29 6.33
CA VAL A 106 -3.05 5.20 5.74
C VAL A 106 -2.27 4.42 6.80
N ALA A 107 -1.52 5.10 7.67
CA ALA A 107 -0.73 4.42 8.71
C ALA A 107 -1.62 3.69 9.73
N ARG A 108 -2.73 4.30 10.14
CA ARG A 108 -3.67 3.69 11.09
C ARG A 108 -4.38 2.48 10.50
N ASP A 109 -4.72 2.55 9.22
CA ASP A 109 -5.39 1.45 8.52
C ASP A 109 -4.42 0.27 8.30
N ILE A 110 -3.13 0.54 8.02
CA ILE A 110 -2.09 -0.49 7.97
C ILE A 110 -1.94 -1.18 9.33
N LEU A 111 -1.88 -0.41 10.42
CA LEU A 111 -1.77 -0.95 11.78
C LEU A 111 -3.01 -1.77 12.17
N ALA A 112 -4.21 -1.30 11.81
CA ALA A 112 -5.45 -2.04 12.04
C ALA A 112 -5.48 -3.36 11.25
N GLU A 113 -5.03 -3.35 10.00
CA GLU A 113 -4.90 -4.60 9.22
C GLU A 113 -3.90 -5.55 9.87
N ALA A 114 -2.80 -5.02 10.39
CA ALA A 114 -1.75 -5.82 11.02
C ALA A 114 -2.24 -6.63 12.24
N GLU A 115 -3.30 -6.19 12.91
CA GLU A 115 -3.94 -6.92 14.02
C GLU A 115 -4.62 -8.22 13.58
N ASN A 116 -4.81 -8.44 12.28
CA ASN A 116 -5.45 -9.64 11.71
C ASN A 116 -4.50 -10.85 11.61
N GLY A 117 -3.57 -11.01 12.54
CA GLY A 117 -2.74 -12.20 12.66
C GLY A 117 -1.54 -12.23 11.71
N TYR A 118 -0.91 -11.10 11.49
CA TYR A 118 0.36 -11.00 10.81
C TYR A 118 1.53 -11.08 11.81
N ASP A 119 2.66 -11.60 11.35
CA ASP A 119 3.88 -11.71 12.15
C ASP A 119 4.82 -10.52 11.90
N ILE A 120 4.77 -9.95 10.70
CA ILE A 120 5.65 -8.87 10.30
C ILE A 120 4.98 -7.93 9.28
N ILE A 121 5.25 -6.63 9.45
CA ILE A 121 4.95 -5.60 8.46
C ILE A 121 6.24 -5.29 7.72
N VAL A 122 6.20 -5.31 6.39
CA VAL A 122 7.31 -4.89 5.52
C VAL A 122 6.88 -3.68 4.73
N MET A 123 7.70 -2.66 4.70
CA MET A 123 7.41 -1.45 3.95
C MET A 123 8.70 -0.75 3.51
N GLY A 124 8.58 0.06 2.47
CA GLY A 124 9.69 0.89 2.00
C GLY A 124 10.02 1.99 2.99
N ARG A 125 11.26 2.44 2.96
CA ARG A 125 11.73 3.56 3.78
C ARG A 125 10.96 4.86 3.50
N ARG A 126 10.56 5.07 2.22
CA ARG A 126 9.82 6.25 1.75
C ARG A 126 8.74 5.82 0.77
N GLY A 127 7.67 6.61 0.70
CA GLY A 127 6.66 6.50 -0.35
C GLY A 127 6.93 7.47 -1.52
N ILE A 128 5.88 7.88 -2.19
CA ILE A 128 5.90 8.74 -3.38
C ILE A 128 6.49 10.13 -3.11
N SER A 129 6.44 10.64 -1.89
CA SER A 129 6.81 12.02 -1.54
C SER A 129 8.30 12.35 -1.68
N GLY A 130 9.19 11.38 -1.87
CA GLY A 130 10.58 11.55 -2.30
C GLY A 130 11.45 12.50 -1.48
N LEU A 131 11.12 12.78 -0.23
CA LEU A 131 11.94 13.64 0.64
C LEU A 131 13.32 13.04 0.80
N LYS A 132 14.32 13.87 0.48
CA LYS A 132 15.73 13.48 0.44
C LYS A 132 16.30 13.25 1.83
N GLU A 133 17.11 12.17 1.92
CA GLU A 133 18.15 11.87 2.91
C GLU A 133 17.77 11.83 4.40
N PHE A 134 18.12 10.75 5.06
CA PHE A 134 18.13 10.48 6.51
C PHE A 134 16.78 10.27 7.25
N PHE A 135 15.62 10.54 6.66
CA PHE A 135 14.36 10.38 7.35
C PHE A 135 13.51 9.24 6.79
N LEU A 136 12.84 8.51 7.67
CA LEU A 136 11.72 7.66 7.29
C LEU A 136 10.60 8.52 6.70
N GLY A 137 9.89 8.01 5.71
CA GLY A 137 8.67 8.64 5.23
C GLY A 137 7.63 8.74 6.35
N SER A 138 6.72 9.69 6.26
CA SER A 138 5.73 9.97 7.30
C SER A 138 4.86 8.75 7.64
N ILE A 139 4.46 7.97 6.65
CA ILE A 139 3.68 6.74 6.85
C ILE A 139 4.54 5.68 7.53
N SER A 140 5.75 5.43 7.03
CA SER A 140 6.69 4.45 7.59
C SER A 140 7.03 4.75 9.04
N GLN A 141 7.27 6.03 9.37
CA GLN A 141 7.52 6.45 10.74
C GLN A 141 6.32 6.21 11.65
N LYS A 142 5.11 6.55 11.21
CA LYS A 142 3.89 6.34 11.99
C LYS A 142 3.59 4.86 12.21
N VAL A 143 3.81 4.03 11.20
CA VAL A 143 3.64 2.58 11.34
C VAL A 143 4.69 2.02 12.29
N PHE A 144 5.96 2.38 12.12
CA PHE A 144 7.05 1.92 12.98
C PHE A 144 6.85 2.28 14.45
N THR A 145 6.44 3.50 14.73
CA THR A 145 6.19 3.96 16.11
C THR A 145 4.86 3.48 16.71
N GLY A 146 3.88 3.19 15.87
CA GLY A 146 2.57 2.71 16.29
C GLY A 146 2.43 1.19 16.38
N ALA A 147 3.36 0.44 15.80
CA ALA A 147 3.33 -1.01 15.83
C ALA A 147 3.55 -1.54 17.25
N ARG A 148 2.67 -2.44 17.69
CA ARG A 148 2.76 -3.12 18.98
C ARG A 148 2.63 -4.61 18.72
N ASP A 149 3.45 -5.38 19.41
CA ASP A 149 3.44 -6.86 19.33
C ASP A 149 3.60 -7.44 17.91
N ILE A 150 4.12 -6.65 16.98
CA ILE A 150 4.44 -7.05 15.60
C ILE A 150 5.77 -6.45 15.16
N SER A 151 6.56 -7.22 14.45
CA SER A 151 7.82 -6.76 13.87
C SER A 151 7.58 -5.84 12.66
N VAL A 152 8.43 -4.83 12.51
CA VAL A 152 8.40 -3.94 11.32
C VAL A 152 9.75 -3.98 10.64
N LEU A 153 9.75 -4.33 9.36
CA LEU A 153 10.93 -4.35 8.51
C LEU A 153 10.85 -3.21 7.50
N ILE A 154 11.86 -2.36 7.50
CA ILE A 154 11.97 -1.26 6.55
C ILE A 154 12.97 -1.64 5.45
N ALA A 155 12.50 -1.74 4.22
CA ALA A 155 13.32 -1.96 3.04
C ALA A 155 13.97 -0.65 2.59
N ASN A 156 15.24 -0.73 2.23
CA ASN A 156 16.05 0.44 1.82
C ASN A 156 16.34 0.40 0.32
#